data_e20798eecc14310e5c6635aa2931514e
#
_entry.id   e20798eecc14310e5c6635aa2931514e
#
_cell.length_a   1.000
_cell.length_b   1.000
_cell.length_c   1.000
_cell.angle_alpha   90.00
_cell.angle_beta   90.00
_cell.angle_gamma   90.00
#
_symmetry.space_group_name_H-M   'P 1'
#
loop_
_entity.id
_entity.type
_entity.pdbx_description
1 polymer ?
#
loop_
_entity_poly.entity_id
_entity_poly.type
_entity_poly.pdbx_seq_one_letter_code
_entity_poly.pdbx_strand_id
1 'polypeptide(L)'
;MMKRLGLGLVAGVVLGALAAPASADTITAIELSAYYGGANGTLNGDWSNEIGGASIITAPTSGNQNTGITFTDWSGHYVAVPSASMNDGSNALTIDNFSPITLTAGATVQSLWNEFYGLIPNSADNNAAVLITFTNSAGDSAAYGLQSGQTIRDYNNATFYDTLVGSNTTTALGDVTAQNWWNNGSQGQRLDEQSFVLPSSWAGTSLTGFTIDVVGTGDGNGNGSGAAGAAALSAVNVADPPASVPEPASLTLLAAGVIGLGAARRRRG
;
A
#
# COMPACT_ATOMS: atom_id res chain seq x y z
N MET A 1 63.80 47.68 -16.78
CA MET A 1 62.42 47.90 -16.37
C MET A 1 61.61 46.58 -16.36
N MET A 2 61.64 45.87 -15.26
CA MET A 2 61.06 44.52 -15.13
C MET A 2 59.65 44.64 -14.60
N LYS A 3 58.63 44.23 -15.39
CA LYS A 3 57.25 44.08 -14.96
C LYS A 3 57.07 42.74 -14.19
N ARG A 4 56.76 42.81 -12.92
CA ARG A 4 56.35 41.63 -12.12
C ARG A 4 54.93 41.25 -12.47
N LEU A 5 54.71 40.07 -13.03
CA LEU A 5 53.40 39.43 -13.13
C LEU A 5 53.06 38.85 -11.77
N GLY A 6 52.01 39.38 -11.12
CA GLY A 6 51.44 38.79 -9.92
C GLY A 6 50.50 37.65 -10.30
N LEU A 7 50.88 36.44 -9.97
CA LEU A 7 50.03 35.23 -10.11
C LEU A 7 49.06 35.19 -8.93
N GLY A 8 47.80 35.54 -9.18
CA GLY A 8 46.74 35.42 -8.19
C GLY A 8 46.21 33.99 -8.15
N LEU A 9 46.52 33.28 -7.08
CA LEU A 9 45.99 31.95 -6.78
C LEU A 9 44.51 32.08 -6.38
N VAL A 10 43.58 31.68 -7.24
CA VAL A 10 42.16 31.54 -6.90
C VAL A 10 41.97 30.18 -6.28
N ALA A 11 41.93 30.10 -4.96
CA ALA A 11 41.50 28.90 -4.23
C ALA A 11 39.98 28.74 -4.37
N GLY A 12 39.56 27.88 -5.28
CA GLY A 12 38.15 27.44 -5.39
C GLY A 12 37.82 26.48 -4.25
N VAL A 13 37.06 26.93 -3.26
CA VAL A 13 36.48 26.03 -2.29
C VAL A 13 35.30 25.31 -2.94
N VAL A 14 35.49 24.06 -3.33
CA VAL A 14 34.41 23.18 -3.74
C VAL A 14 33.75 22.67 -2.42
N LEU A 15 32.67 23.35 -1.98
CA LEU A 15 31.79 22.77 -0.98
C LEU A 15 30.99 21.67 -1.67
N GLY A 16 31.42 20.41 -1.47
CA GLY A 16 30.60 19.25 -1.77
C GLY A 16 29.35 19.30 -0.89
N ALA A 17 28.19 19.55 -1.47
CA ALA A 17 26.94 19.33 -0.80
C ALA A 17 26.83 17.82 -0.51
N LEU A 18 27.06 17.43 0.73
CA LEU A 18 26.71 16.07 1.21
C LEU A 18 25.20 15.99 1.12
N ALA A 19 24.69 15.29 0.12
CA ALA A 19 23.28 14.89 0.12
C ALA A 19 23.07 14.06 1.40
N ALA A 20 22.14 14.48 2.23
CA ALA A 20 21.68 13.63 3.35
C ALA A 20 21.19 12.32 2.74
N PRO A 21 21.52 11.17 3.37
CA PRO A 21 20.99 9.90 2.91
C PRO A 21 19.46 10.01 2.89
N ALA A 22 18.83 9.55 1.81
CA ALA A 22 17.37 9.42 1.78
C ALA A 22 16.98 8.50 2.95
N SER A 23 16.12 8.98 3.84
CA SER A 23 15.54 8.13 4.87
C SER A 23 14.64 7.10 4.18
N ALA A 24 14.66 5.86 4.63
CA ALA A 24 13.72 4.85 4.16
C ALA A 24 12.33 5.10 4.78
N ASP A 25 11.28 4.63 4.11
CA ASP A 25 9.93 4.65 4.64
C ASP A 25 9.89 3.88 5.98
N THR A 26 9.11 4.39 6.92
CA THR A 26 8.81 3.65 8.15
C THR A 26 7.64 2.72 7.86
N ILE A 27 7.84 1.42 8.02
CA ILE A 27 6.81 0.40 7.83
C ILE A 27 6.30 -0.05 9.19
N THR A 28 5.00 0.08 9.41
CA THR A 28 4.31 -0.43 10.60
C THR A 28 3.26 -1.45 10.17
N ALA A 29 3.42 -2.70 10.62
CA ALA A 29 2.46 -3.75 10.33
C ALA A 29 1.25 -3.68 11.26
N ILE A 30 0.08 -4.08 10.73
CA ILE A 30 -1.15 -4.25 11.50
C ILE A 30 -1.37 -5.75 11.73
N GLU A 31 -1.38 -6.16 12.98
CA GLU A 31 -1.60 -7.55 13.41
C GLU A 31 -3.06 -7.97 13.14
N LEU A 32 -3.25 -9.02 12.37
CA LEU A 32 -4.57 -9.55 12.02
C LEU A 32 -5.00 -10.78 12.83
N SER A 33 -4.14 -11.31 13.71
CA SER A 33 -4.38 -12.58 14.42
C SER A 33 -5.65 -12.58 15.26
N ALA A 34 -6.05 -11.41 15.79
CA ALA A 34 -7.30 -11.26 16.54
C ALA A 34 -8.56 -11.57 15.71
N TYR A 35 -8.44 -11.55 14.38
CA TYR A 35 -9.54 -11.73 13.43
C TYR A 35 -9.56 -13.14 12.81
N TYR A 36 -8.55 -13.97 13.07
CA TYR A 36 -8.47 -15.33 12.53
C TYR A 36 -9.45 -16.32 13.17
N GLY A 37 -10.18 -15.93 14.19
CA GLY A 37 -11.12 -16.79 14.93
C GLY A 37 -12.48 -17.00 14.28
N GLY A 38 -12.78 -16.43 13.12
CA GLY A 38 -14.07 -16.59 12.45
C GLY A 38 -15.25 -15.94 13.17
N ALA A 39 -15.02 -14.98 14.05
CA ALA A 39 -16.09 -14.22 14.71
C ALA A 39 -16.71 -13.22 13.73
N ASN A 40 -18.01 -12.96 13.88
CA ASN A 40 -18.76 -11.95 13.11
C ASN A 40 -18.89 -12.21 11.60
N GLY A 41 -19.04 -13.47 11.19
CA GLY A 41 -19.28 -13.79 9.77
C GLY A 41 -18.02 -13.78 8.90
N THR A 42 -16.84 -13.78 9.51
CA THR A 42 -15.58 -13.95 8.78
C THR A 42 -15.24 -15.42 8.64
N LEU A 43 -14.69 -15.78 7.47
CA LEU A 43 -14.04 -17.05 7.24
C LEU A 43 -12.54 -16.84 7.45
N ASN A 44 -11.85 -17.82 8.00
CA ASN A 44 -10.40 -17.78 8.08
C ASN A 44 -9.82 -19.07 7.54
N GLY A 45 -8.63 -18.98 7.00
CA GLY A 45 -7.95 -20.10 6.39
C GLY A 45 -6.44 -19.97 6.40
N ASP A 46 -5.83 -20.96 5.81
CA ASP A 46 -4.39 -21.05 5.64
C ASP A 46 -4.09 -21.22 4.15
N TRP A 47 -3.32 -20.31 3.60
CA TRP A 47 -2.93 -20.32 2.19
C TRP A 47 -2.16 -21.60 1.78
N SER A 48 -1.51 -22.28 2.72
CA SER A 48 -0.83 -23.54 2.42
C SER A 48 -1.79 -24.63 1.94
N ASN A 49 -3.05 -24.59 2.40
CA ASN A 49 -4.08 -25.51 1.96
C ASN A 49 -4.69 -25.10 0.61
N GLU A 50 -4.88 -23.79 0.42
CA GLU A 50 -5.54 -23.26 -0.78
C GLU A 50 -4.61 -23.28 -2.00
N ILE A 51 -3.32 -23.01 -1.82
CA ILE A 51 -2.36 -22.88 -2.89
C ILE A 51 -1.40 -24.07 -2.97
N GLY A 52 -1.90 -25.27 -2.65
CA GLY A 52 -1.23 -26.54 -2.97
C GLY A 52 0.04 -26.81 -2.18
N GLY A 53 0.11 -26.41 -0.92
CA GLY A 53 1.25 -26.71 -0.05
C GLY A 53 2.52 -25.93 -0.41
N ALA A 54 2.41 -24.92 -1.26
CA ALA A 54 3.52 -24.00 -1.49
C ALA A 54 3.88 -23.35 -0.16
N SER A 55 5.12 -23.47 0.27
CA SER A 55 5.63 -22.87 1.50
C SER A 55 5.69 -21.34 1.41
N ILE A 56 4.59 -20.70 1.11
CA ILE A 56 4.47 -19.23 1.22
C ILE A 56 4.74 -18.78 2.66
N ILE A 57 4.40 -19.65 3.61
CA ILE A 57 4.53 -19.41 5.05
C ILE A 57 5.98 -19.14 5.49
N THR A 58 6.95 -19.68 4.79
CA THR A 58 8.34 -19.66 5.30
C THR A 58 9.17 -18.51 4.80
N ALA A 59 8.70 -17.75 3.82
CA ALA A 59 9.57 -16.66 3.36
C ALA A 59 8.87 -15.61 2.50
N PRO A 60 8.79 -14.39 3.00
CA PRO A 60 8.82 -13.23 2.12
C PRO A 60 10.03 -13.24 1.18
N THR A 61 10.99 -14.14 1.39
CA THR A 61 12.25 -14.25 0.65
C THR A 61 12.32 -15.38 -0.37
N SER A 62 11.37 -16.29 -0.42
CA SER A 62 11.45 -17.50 -1.27
C SER A 62 10.37 -17.61 -2.35
N GLY A 63 9.63 -16.57 -2.62
CA GLY A 63 8.73 -16.47 -3.76
C GLY A 63 9.20 -15.40 -4.74
N ASN A 64 8.65 -15.40 -5.95
CA ASN A 64 8.80 -14.26 -6.87
C ASN A 64 8.04 -13.06 -6.31
N GLN A 65 8.61 -12.40 -5.31
CA GLN A 65 8.09 -11.13 -4.81
C GLN A 65 8.42 -10.05 -5.82
N ASN A 66 7.44 -9.71 -6.63
CA ASN A 66 7.65 -8.78 -7.73
C ASN A 66 7.67 -7.32 -7.27
N THR A 67 7.19 -7.02 -6.06
CA THR A 67 6.95 -5.65 -5.62
C THR A 67 8.04 -5.07 -4.74
N GLY A 68 8.90 -5.92 -4.17
CA GLY A 68 9.92 -5.49 -3.20
C GLY A 68 9.36 -5.12 -1.82
N ILE A 69 8.03 -5.24 -1.61
CA ILE A 69 7.37 -4.94 -0.34
C ILE A 69 7.39 -6.19 0.55
N THR A 70 7.82 -6.01 1.79
CA THR A 70 7.84 -7.08 2.80
C THR A 70 6.72 -6.84 3.80
N PHE A 71 5.90 -7.87 4.05
CA PHE A 71 4.89 -7.87 5.10
C PHE A 71 5.45 -8.64 6.31
N THR A 72 5.79 -7.93 7.39
CA THR A 72 6.46 -8.51 8.56
C THR A 72 5.54 -9.40 9.38
N ASP A 73 4.25 -9.12 9.41
CA ASP A 73 3.23 -9.91 10.12
C ASP A 73 2.51 -10.91 9.20
N TRP A 74 3.07 -11.16 8.03
CA TRP A 74 2.60 -12.20 7.15
C TRP A 74 2.77 -13.59 7.80
N SER A 75 1.65 -14.23 8.11
CA SER A 75 1.61 -15.52 8.81
C SER A 75 1.21 -16.70 7.92
N GLY A 76 0.89 -16.46 6.66
CA GLY A 76 0.32 -17.47 5.78
C GLY A 76 -1.18 -17.70 5.99
N HIS A 77 -1.81 -16.95 6.88
CA HIS A 77 -3.26 -16.97 7.11
C HIS A 77 -3.96 -15.84 6.36
N TYR A 78 -5.26 -15.98 6.23
CA TYR A 78 -6.12 -14.92 5.70
C TYR A 78 -7.41 -14.82 6.51
N VAL A 79 -8.01 -13.64 6.46
CA VAL A 79 -9.38 -13.38 6.93
C VAL A 79 -10.22 -13.12 5.69
N ALA A 80 -11.21 -13.98 5.43
CA ALA A 80 -12.13 -13.78 4.32
C ALA A 80 -13.44 -13.16 4.83
N VAL A 81 -13.86 -12.08 4.17
CA VAL A 81 -15.15 -11.43 4.39
C VAL A 81 -16.08 -11.89 3.27
N PRO A 82 -17.14 -12.65 3.58
CA PRO A 82 -18.04 -13.18 2.57
C PRO A 82 -18.90 -12.09 1.95
N SER A 83 -19.32 -12.30 0.70
CA SER A 83 -20.37 -11.48 0.10
C SER A 83 -21.72 -11.77 0.75
N ALA A 84 -22.66 -10.82 0.65
CA ALA A 84 -24.02 -11.00 1.19
C ALA A 84 -24.77 -12.21 0.60
N SER A 85 -24.34 -12.69 -0.55
CA SER A 85 -24.94 -13.87 -1.20
C SER A 85 -24.53 -15.21 -0.58
N MET A 86 -23.50 -15.23 0.28
CA MET A 86 -23.06 -16.45 0.96
C MET A 86 -23.96 -16.88 2.13
N ASN A 87 -24.84 -16.05 2.61
CA ASN A 87 -25.69 -16.29 3.80
C ASN A 87 -24.91 -16.65 5.08
N ASP A 88 -23.63 -16.39 5.16
CA ASP A 88 -22.74 -16.82 6.23
C ASP A 88 -22.48 -15.73 7.28
N GLY A 89 -23.30 -14.71 7.35
CA GLY A 89 -23.17 -13.65 8.34
C GLY A 89 -23.02 -12.25 7.75
N SER A 90 -22.25 -11.40 8.41
CA SER A 90 -22.04 -10.02 7.95
C SER A 90 -21.09 -9.98 6.76
N ASN A 91 -21.46 -9.23 5.73
CA ASN A 91 -20.59 -8.89 4.61
C ASN A 91 -19.61 -7.73 4.94
N ALA A 92 -19.54 -7.33 6.20
CA ALA A 92 -18.67 -6.27 6.67
C ALA A 92 -17.85 -6.71 7.88
N LEU A 93 -16.60 -6.26 7.95
CA LEU A 93 -15.67 -6.48 9.05
C LEU A 93 -14.98 -5.16 9.41
N THR A 94 -14.94 -4.84 10.70
CA THR A 94 -14.14 -3.71 11.20
C THR A 94 -12.86 -4.22 11.85
N ILE A 95 -11.74 -3.64 11.49
CA ILE A 95 -10.41 -3.89 12.04
C ILE A 95 -9.95 -2.62 12.76
N ASP A 96 -10.01 -2.64 14.09
CA ASP A 96 -9.71 -1.51 14.98
C ASP A 96 -8.93 -1.93 16.25
N ASN A 97 -8.59 -3.21 16.36
CA ASN A 97 -7.85 -3.75 17.51
C ASN A 97 -6.33 -3.69 17.28
N PHE A 98 -5.81 -2.49 17.02
CA PHE A 98 -4.38 -2.22 16.94
C PHE A 98 -4.04 -0.85 17.54
N SER A 99 -2.77 -0.63 17.88
CA SER A 99 -2.33 0.66 18.38
C SER A 99 -2.43 1.73 17.27
N PRO A 100 -2.97 2.92 17.55
CA PRO A 100 -3.05 3.98 16.55
C PRO A 100 -1.69 4.30 15.92
N ILE A 101 -1.63 4.36 14.60
CA ILE A 101 -0.40 4.59 13.82
C ILE A 101 -0.38 6.03 13.34
N THR A 102 0.58 6.82 13.82
CA THR A 102 0.74 8.23 13.41
C THR A 102 1.08 8.31 11.92
N LEU A 103 0.40 9.18 11.19
CA LEU A 103 0.53 9.33 9.75
C LEU A 103 1.34 10.56 9.38
N THR A 104 2.18 10.42 8.36
CA THR A 104 2.85 11.54 7.69
C THR A 104 2.15 11.88 6.37
N ALA A 105 2.49 13.01 5.76
CA ALA A 105 1.95 13.37 4.45
C ALA A 105 2.44 12.37 3.39
N GLY A 106 1.50 11.78 2.66
CA GLY A 106 1.79 10.75 1.65
C GLY A 106 1.88 9.34 2.21
N ALA A 107 1.45 9.12 3.46
CA ALA A 107 1.31 7.77 4.02
C ALA A 107 0.43 6.88 3.13
N THR A 108 0.82 5.61 3.00
CA THR A 108 0.08 4.62 2.23
C THR A 108 -0.24 3.41 3.10
N VAL A 109 -1.40 2.79 2.88
CA VAL A 109 -1.67 1.46 3.39
C VAL A 109 -1.37 0.46 2.28
N GLN A 110 -0.57 -0.54 2.58
CA GLN A 110 -0.22 -1.65 1.70
C GLN A 110 -0.81 -2.92 2.29
N SER A 111 -1.46 -3.75 1.47
CA SER A 111 -2.12 -4.95 1.96
C SER A 111 -2.16 -6.04 0.91
N LEU A 112 -2.30 -7.28 1.34
CA LEU A 112 -2.45 -8.45 0.47
C LEU A 112 -3.92 -8.85 0.41
N TRP A 113 -4.52 -8.72 -0.77
CA TRP A 113 -5.91 -9.07 -1.04
C TRP A 113 -6.05 -10.03 -2.21
N ASN A 114 -7.02 -10.93 -2.07
CA ASN A 114 -7.49 -11.77 -3.17
C ASN A 114 -9.00 -12.00 -3.07
N GLU A 115 -9.59 -12.54 -4.12
CA GLU A 115 -10.96 -13.03 -4.13
C GLU A 115 -10.99 -14.56 -4.07
N PHE A 116 -12.04 -15.08 -3.45
CA PHE A 116 -12.47 -16.46 -3.63
C PHE A 116 -13.73 -16.49 -4.50
N TYR A 117 -13.72 -17.30 -5.55
CA TYR A 117 -14.87 -17.54 -6.44
C TYR A 117 -15.42 -16.31 -7.15
N GLY A 118 -14.62 -15.28 -7.33
CA GLY A 118 -14.97 -14.07 -8.03
C GLY A 118 -16.08 -13.23 -7.36
N LEU A 119 -15.93 -11.94 -7.43
CA LEU A 119 -16.92 -10.98 -6.97
C LEU A 119 -17.41 -10.14 -8.15
N ILE A 120 -18.71 -10.16 -8.43
CA ILE A 120 -19.31 -9.28 -9.42
C ILE A 120 -19.39 -7.88 -8.83
N PRO A 121 -18.74 -6.87 -9.44
CA PRO A 121 -18.74 -5.50 -8.93
C PRO A 121 -20.15 -4.92 -8.86
N ASN A 122 -20.39 -4.11 -7.83
CA ASN A 122 -21.67 -3.41 -7.65
C ASN A 122 -21.65 -2.04 -8.35
N SER A 123 -22.49 -1.84 -9.34
CA SER A 123 -22.58 -0.57 -10.07
C SER A 123 -23.06 0.60 -9.21
N ALA A 124 -23.83 0.35 -8.14
CA ALA A 124 -24.26 1.38 -7.20
C ALA A 124 -23.09 1.89 -6.33
N ASP A 125 -22.04 1.09 -6.15
CA ASP A 125 -20.85 1.38 -5.36
C ASP A 125 -19.63 1.67 -6.26
N ASN A 126 -19.84 2.41 -7.32
CA ASN A 126 -18.79 2.79 -8.28
C ASN A 126 -18.04 1.60 -8.91
N ASN A 127 -18.73 0.50 -9.15
CA ASN A 127 -18.19 -0.77 -9.63
C ASN A 127 -17.15 -1.40 -8.67
N ALA A 128 -17.20 -1.09 -7.39
CA ALA A 128 -16.41 -1.81 -6.40
C ALA A 128 -17.01 -3.21 -6.14
N ALA A 129 -16.15 -4.17 -5.89
CA ALA A 129 -16.49 -5.47 -5.32
C ALA A 129 -16.32 -5.43 -3.80
N VAL A 130 -15.32 -4.68 -3.33
CA VAL A 130 -15.02 -4.46 -1.92
C VAL A 130 -14.82 -2.97 -1.69
N LEU A 131 -15.48 -2.42 -0.67
CA LEU A 131 -15.20 -1.09 -0.15
C LEU A 131 -14.33 -1.21 1.10
N ILE A 132 -13.28 -0.40 1.16
CA ILE A 132 -12.43 -0.29 2.33
C ILE A 132 -12.48 1.15 2.79
N THR A 133 -12.91 1.37 4.04
CA THR A 133 -13.02 2.70 4.63
C THR A 133 -12.05 2.83 5.79
N PHE A 134 -10.96 3.56 5.60
CA PHE A 134 -10.02 3.91 6.66
C PHE A 134 -10.57 5.04 7.52
N THR A 135 -10.22 5.04 8.81
CA THR A 135 -10.64 6.08 9.78
C THR A 135 -9.42 6.58 10.56
N ASN A 136 -9.33 7.90 10.76
CA ASN A 136 -8.27 8.51 11.53
C ASN A 136 -8.73 8.95 12.94
N SER A 137 -7.80 9.37 13.78
CA SER A 137 -8.07 9.82 15.15
C SER A 137 -8.84 11.13 15.24
N ALA A 138 -8.99 11.89 14.16
CA ALA A 138 -9.85 13.07 14.08
C ALA A 138 -11.32 12.71 13.77
N GLY A 139 -11.60 11.45 13.42
CA GLY A 139 -12.91 10.99 13.00
C GLY A 139 -13.19 11.16 11.52
N ASP A 140 -12.18 11.56 10.73
CA ASP A 140 -12.32 11.59 9.27
C ASP A 140 -12.25 10.18 8.70
N SER A 141 -12.88 9.97 7.56
CA SER A 141 -12.85 8.71 6.83
C SER A 141 -12.47 8.90 5.37
N ALA A 142 -11.83 7.87 4.79
CA ALA A 142 -11.48 7.80 3.38
C ALA A 142 -11.83 6.42 2.82
N ALA A 143 -12.64 6.40 1.76
CA ALA A 143 -13.13 5.17 1.15
C ALA A 143 -12.39 4.85 -0.15
N TYR A 144 -12.10 3.56 -0.34
CA TYR A 144 -11.41 2.99 -1.50
C TYR A 144 -12.18 1.79 -2.01
N GLY A 145 -12.19 1.62 -3.32
CA GLY A 145 -12.87 0.50 -3.95
C GLY A 145 -11.89 -0.47 -4.61
N LEU A 146 -11.96 -1.74 -4.25
CA LEU A 146 -11.33 -2.79 -5.02
C LEU A 146 -12.30 -3.28 -6.10
N GLN A 147 -11.84 -3.27 -7.34
CA GLN A 147 -12.61 -3.67 -8.52
C GLN A 147 -12.10 -4.99 -9.05
N SER A 148 -12.98 -5.98 -9.16
CA SER A 148 -12.65 -7.31 -9.66
C SER A 148 -12.08 -7.24 -11.08
N GLY A 149 -11.00 -7.95 -11.31
CA GLY A 149 -10.26 -7.92 -12.57
C GLY A 149 -9.41 -6.66 -12.80
N GLN A 150 -9.38 -5.73 -11.86
CA GLN A 150 -8.58 -4.50 -11.94
C GLN A 150 -7.61 -4.34 -10.79
N THR A 151 -8.11 -4.27 -9.56
CA THR A 151 -7.30 -4.09 -8.35
C THR A 151 -7.44 -5.24 -7.36
N ILE A 152 -8.36 -6.16 -7.61
CA ILE A 152 -8.47 -7.45 -6.92
C ILE A 152 -8.81 -8.52 -7.95
N ARG A 153 -8.41 -9.75 -7.73
CA ARG A 153 -8.73 -10.90 -8.58
C ARG A 153 -8.71 -12.20 -7.79
N ASP A 154 -9.23 -13.27 -8.41
CA ASP A 154 -9.18 -14.60 -7.83
C ASP A 154 -7.72 -15.02 -7.52
N TYR A 155 -7.52 -15.71 -6.40
CA TYR A 155 -6.22 -16.21 -5.97
C TYR A 155 -5.68 -17.33 -6.87
N ASN A 156 -6.54 -17.95 -7.63
CA ASN A 156 -6.24 -19.07 -8.50
C ASN A 156 -6.55 -18.72 -9.97
N ASN A 157 -5.91 -19.40 -10.90
CA ASN A 157 -6.11 -19.27 -12.34
C ASN A 157 -7.51 -19.79 -12.74
N ALA A 158 -8.55 -19.27 -12.11
CA ALA A 158 -9.94 -19.61 -12.34
C ALA A 158 -10.48 -18.85 -13.56
N THR A 159 -11.67 -19.21 -13.97
CA THR A 159 -12.33 -18.68 -15.17
C THR A 159 -12.78 -17.20 -15.00
N PHE A 160 -12.71 -16.66 -13.78
CA PHE A 160 -13.28 -15.37 -13.43
C PHE A 160 -12.21 -14.40 -12.90
N TYR A 161 -12.24 -13.19 -13.42
CA TYR A 161 -11.41 -12.05 -12.95
C TYR A 161 -9.93 -12.39 -12.73
N ASP A 162 -9.33 -13.04 -13.73
CA ASP A 162 -7.92 -13.45 -13.73
C ASP A 162 -6.95 -12.31 -13.99
N THR A 163 -7.44 -11.22 -14.54
CA THR A 163 -6.61 -10.07 -14.91
C THR A 163 -6.39 -9.14 -13.73
N LEU A 164 -5.21 -8.54 -13.67
CA LEU A 164 -4.90 -7.44 -12.78
C LEU A 164 -4.45 -6.27 -13.64
N VAL A 165 -5.31 -5.26 -13.77
CA VAL A 165 -5.00 -4.05 -14.55
C VAL A 165 -4.02 -3.14 -13.78
N GLY A 166 -4.08 -3.21 -12.44
CA GLY A 166 -3.15 -2.52 -11.56
C GLY A 166 -3.63 -1.17 -11.02
N SER A 167 -4.84 -0.74 -11.41
CA SER A 167 -5.43 0.49 -10.86
C SER A 167 -6.97 0.42 -10.95
N ASN A 168 -7.65 1.11 -10.05
CA ASN A 168 -9.09 1.31 -10.14
C ASN A 168 -9.44 2.32 -11.26
N THR A 169 -10.67 2.23 -11.78
CA THR A 169 -11.15 3.10 -12.88
C THR A 169 -12.11 4.18 -12.42
N THR A 170 -12.42 4.26 -11.13
CA THR A 170 -13.35 5.26 -10.59
C THR A 170 -12.60 6.45 -9.97
N THR A 171 -13.12 7.65 -10.20
CA THR A 171 -12.63 8.88 -9.56
C THR A 171 -13.44 9.25 -8.31
N ALA A 172 -14.52 8.51 -8.02
CA ALA A 172 -15.39 8.79 -6.87
C ALA A 172 -14.84 8.21 -5.54
N LEU A 173 -13.89 7.27 -5.64
CA LEU A 173 -13.20 6.63 -4.52
C LEU A 173 -11.71 6.98 -4.59
N GLY A 174 -11.00 6.79 -3.48
CA GLY A 174 -9.57 7.01 -3.43
C GLY A 174 -8.79 6.12 -4.41
N ASP A 175 -7.60 6.57 -4.79
CA ASP A 175 -6.73 5.84 -5.72
C ASP A 175 -6.20 4.55 -5.09
N VAL A 176 -6.36 3.45 -5.82
CA VAL A 176 -5.80 2.14 -5.48
C VAL A 176 -4.90 1.70 -6.62
N THR A 177 -3.70 1.27 -6.28
CA THR A 177 -2.84 0.53 -7.20
C THR A 177 -2.71 -0.91 -6.72
N ALA A 178 -2.56 -1.85 -7.66
CA ALA A 178 -2.41 -3.26 -7.34
C ALA A 178 -1.36 -3.90 -8.23
N GLN A 179 -0.62 -4.84 -7.67
CA GLN A 179 0.41 -5.58 -8.39
C GLN A 179 0.55 -7.00 -7.85
N ASN A 180 1.05 -7.90 -8.67
CA ASN A 180 1.28 -9.27 -8.25
C ASN A 180 2.44 -9.32 -7.25
N TRP A 181 2.16 -9.65 -6.01
CA TRP A 181 3.16 -9.76 -4.95
C TRP A 181 3.89 -11.09 -5.02
N TRP A 182 3.15 -12.19 -5.20
CA TRP A 182 3.70 -13.53 -5.31
C TRP A 182 2.89 -14.37 -6.29
N ASN A 183 3.56 -15.28 -6.99
CA ASN A 183 2.91 -16.34 -7.77
C ASN A 183 3.76 -17.61 -7.76
N ASN A 184 3.14 -18.76 -7.96
CA ASN A 184 3.83 -20.05 -8.03
C ASN A 184 4.22 -20.46 -9.46
N GLY A 185 4.10 -19.56 -10.41
CA GLY A 185 4.56 -19.70 -11.79
C GLY A 185 3.82 -20.74 -12.63
N SER A 186 3.68 -21.96 -12.15
CA SER A 186 3.17 -23.08 -12.95
C SER A 186 1.71 -23.44 -12.67
N GLN A 187 1.16 -23.05 -11.54
CA GLN A 187 -0.19 -23.45 -11.10
C GLN A 187 -1.21 -22.29 -11.15
N GLY A 188 -0.76 -21.11 -11.52
CA GLY A 188 -1.61 -19.94 -11.65
C GLY A 188 -2.07 -19.33 -10.31
N GLN A 189 -1.57 -19.86 -9.20
CA GLN A 189 -1.89 -19.34 -7.86
C GLN A 189 -1.06 -18.11 -7.56
N ARG A 190 -1.64 -17.15 -6.84
CA ARG A 190 -1.05 -15.82 -6.65
C ARG A 190 -1.58 -15.12 -5.41
N LEU A 191 -0.79 -14.17 -4.94
CA LEU A 191 -1.18 -13.18 -3.95
C LEU A 191 -0.87 -11.80 -4.53
N ASP A 192 -1.83 -10.90 -4.44
CA ASP A 192 -1.69 -9.55 -4.97
C ASP A 192 -1.56 -8.54 -3.84
N GLU A 193 -0.69 -7.56 -4.03
CA GLU A 193 -0.54 -6.41 -3.14
C GLU A 193 -1.34 -5.25 -3.68
N GLN A 194 -2.08 -4.58 -2.80
CA GLN A 194 -2.80 -3.35 -3.06
C GLN A 194 -2.24 -2.23 -2.20
N SER A 195 -2.09 -1.06 -2.80
CA SER A 195 -1.65 0.16 -2.13
C SER A 195 -2.71 1.24 -2.21
N PHE A 196 -3.00 1.87 -1.06
CA PHE A 196 -3.99 2.92 -0.87
C PHE A 196 -3.28 4.18 -0.41
N VAL A 197 -3.34 5.25 -1.19
CA VAL A 197 -2.75 6.54 -0.81
C VAL A 197 -3.71 7.28 0.11
N LEU A 198 -3.32 7.45 1.38
CA LEU A 198 -4.15 8.16 2.35
C LEU A 198 -4.18 9.68 2.08
N PRO A 199 -5.27 10.37 2.45
CA PRO A 199 -5.37 11.81 2.25
C PRO A 199 -4.21 12.56 2.91
N SER A 200 -3.57 13.46 2.19
CA SER A 200 -2.46 14.26 2.71
C SER A 200 -2.87 15.16 3.89
N SER A 201 -4.16 15.50 3.99
CA SER A 201 -4.75 16.22 5.13
C SER A 201 -4.71 15.42 6.45
N TRP A 202 -4.46 14.10 6.39
CA TRP A 202 -4.34 13.26 7.58
C TRP A 202 -2.96 13.32 8.24
N ALA A 203 -2.02 14.04 7.67
CA ALA A 203 -0.71 14.25 8.28
C ALA A 203 -0.83 14.81 9.71
N GLY A 204 -0.15 14.15 10.66
CA GLY A 204 -0.21 14.48 12.09
C GLY A 204 -1.40 13.87 12.84
N THR A 205 -2.33 13.17 12.16
CA THR A 205 -3.33 12.32 12.82
C THR A 205 -2.81 10.90 12.94
N SER A 206 -3.63 9.97 13.43
CA SER A 206 -3.28 8.55 13.48
C SER A 206 -4.36 7.72 12.80
N LEU A 207 -3.95 6.69 12.06
CA LEU A 207 -4.86 5.63 11.61
C LEU A 207 -5.35 4.86 12.83
N THR A 208 -6.65 4.73 13.00
CA THR A 208 -7.28 4.08 14.16
C THR A 208 -8.07 2.84 13.82
N GLY A 209 -8.39 2.64 12.55
CA GLY A 209 -9.13 1.48 12.10
C GLY A 209 -9.49 1.55 10.63
N PHE A 210 -10.05 0.47 10.14
CA PHE A 210 -10.68 0.41 8.83
C PHE A 210 -11.80 -0.63 8.81
N THR A 211 -12.78 -0.38 7.94
CA THR A 211 -13.88 -1.30 7.68
C THR A 211 -13.74 -1.87 6.28
N ILE A 212 -13.95 -3.17 6.15
CA ILE A 212 -14.06 -3.90 4.90
C ILE A 212 -15.54 -4.19 4.68
N ASP A 213 -16.09 -3.84 3.54
CA ASP A 213 -17.47 -4.13 3.16
C ASP A 213 -17.48 -4.77 1.78
N VAL A 214 -17.90 -6.04 1.69
CA VAL A 214 -18.01 -6.77 0.43
C VAL A 214 -19.36 -6.44 -0.21
N VAL A 215 -19.35 -5.42 -1.07
CA VAL A 215 -20.54 -4.90 -1.75
C VAL A 215 -20.83 -5.65 -3.06
N GLY A 216 -19.85 -6.38 -3.59
CA GLY A 216 -20.03 -7.26 -4.72
C GLY A 216 -20.87 -8.49 -4.38
N THR A 217 -21.45 -9.10 -5.40
CA THR A 217 -22.15 -10.39 -5.29
C THR A 217 -21.24 -11.50 -5.82
N GLY A 218 -21.33 -12.70 -5.25
CA GLY A 218 -20.67 -13.86 -5.84
C GLY A 218 -21.16 -14.15 -7.23
N ASP A 219 -20.31 -14.66 -8.11
CA ASP A 219 -20.60 -14.91 -9.52
C ASP A 219 -21.52 -16.12 -9.80
N GLY A 220 -21.93 -16.85 -8.77
CA GLY A 220 -22.79 -18.00 -8.89
C GLY A 220 -22.12 -19.30 -9.33
N ASN A 221 -20.81 -19.30 -9.56
CA ASN A 221 -20.09 -20.44 -10.10
C ASN A 221 -19.36 -21.30 -9.04
N GLY A 222 -19.53 -21.01 -7.77
CA GLY A 222 -19.05 -21.88 -6.69
C GLY A 222 -19.68 -23.27 -6.81
N ASN A 223 -18.87 -24.31 -6.81
CA ASN A 223 -19.22 -25.72 -6.95
C ASN A 223 -20.48 -26.14 -6.14
N GLY A 224 -21.67 -25.92 -6.69
CA GLY A 224 -22.93 -26.53 -6.25
C GLY A 224 -23.65 -25.91 -5.07
N SER A 225 -23.20 -24.81 -4.49
CA SER A 225 -23.84 -24.18 -3.33
C SER A 225 -24.04 -22.67 -3.49
N GLY A 226 -24.41 -22.23 -4.67
CA GLY A 226 -24.90 -20.86 -4.90
C GLY A 226 -23.95 -19.77 -4.42
N ALA A 227 -23.19 -19.21 -5.34
CA ALA A 227 -22.63 -17.85 -5.30
C ALA A 227 -21.77 -17.47 -4.09
N ALA A 228 -20.74 -18.21 -3.83
CA ALA A 228 -19.83 -17.89 -2.74
C ALA A 228 -18.68 -16.99 -3.21
N GLY A 229 -18.85 -15.68 -3.21
CA GLY A 229 -17.74 -14.74 -3.36
C GLY A 229 -17.28 -14.23 -2.00
N ALA A 230 -15.98 -14.12 -1.79
CA ALA A 230 -15.41 -13.52 -0.59
C ALA A 230 -14.15 -12.72 -0.93
N ALA A 231 -13.90 -11.65 -0.17
CA ALA A 231 -12.63 -10.96 -0.19
C ALA A 231 -11.73 -11.50 0.92
N ALA A 232 -10.49 -11.84 0.60
CA ALA A 232 -9.50 -12.36 1.52
C ALA A 232 -8.39 -11.34 1.78
N LEU A 233 -8.24 -10.93 3.03
CA LEU A 233 -7.17 -10.07 3.51
C LEU A 233 -6.13 -10.90 4.26
N SER A 234 -4.86 -10.78 3.89
CA SER A 234 -3.79 -11.61 4.44
C SER A 234 -2.77 -10.84 5.27
N ALA A 235 -2.49 -9.60 4.92
CA ALA A 235 -1.54 -8.78 5.64
C ALA A 235 -1.78 -7.30 5.37
N VAL A 236 -1.40 -6.43 6.31
CA VAL A 236 -1.54 -4.98 6.19
C VAL A 236 -0.32 -4.29 6.77
N ASN A 237 0.25 -3.35 6.03
CA ASN A 237 1.29 -2.42 6.46
C ASN A 237 0.80 -0.98 6.30
N VAL A 238 1.25 -0.10 7.18
CA VAL A 238 1.23 1.35 6.95
C VAL A 238 2.66 1.77 6.61
N ALA A 239 2.86 2.33 5.44
CA ALA A 239 4.12 2.88 4.99
C ALA A 239 4.07 4.39 5.06
N ASP A 240 4.88 4.96 5.95
CA ASP A 240 5.04 6.40 6.08
C ASP A 240 6.32 6.83 5.36
N PRO A 241 6.20 7.67 4.32
CA PRO A 241 7.38 8.24 3.69
C PRO A 241 8.17 9.05 4.71
N PRO A 242 9.50 9.12 4.56
CA PRO A 242 10.32 9.90 5.46
C PRO A 242 9.82 11.34 5.49
N ALA A 243 9.75 11.90 6.69
CA ALA A 243 9.45 13.32 6.84
C ALA A 243 10.36 14.11 5.91
N SER A 244 9.79 14.96 5.06
CA SER A 244 10.58 15.80 4.15
C SER A 244 11.58 16.60 4.99
N VAL A 245 12.84 16.21 4.92
CA VAL A 245 13.90 16.99 5.55
C VAL A 245 13.89 18.35 4.87
N PRO A 246 13.66 19.46 5.58
CA PRO A 246 13.73 20.79 4.99
C PRO A 246 15.06 20.88 4.25
N GLU A 247 15.02 21.31 2.99
CA GLU A 247 16.26 21.47 2.19
C GLU A 247 17.30 22.14 3.07
N PRO A 248 18.49 21.55 3.24
CA PRO A 248 19.45 22.06 4.18
C PRO A 248 19.65 23.55 3.91
N ALA A 249 19.63 24.36 4.95
CA ALA A 249 19.95 25.80 4.85
C ALA A 249 21.25 26.07 4.06
N SER A 250 22.03 25.02 3.78
CA SER A 250 23.15 24.98 2.85
C SER A 250 22.83 25.47 1.46
N LEU A 251 21.64 25.22 0.89
CA LEU A 251 21.27 25.79 -0.42
C LEU A 251 21.03 27.28 -0.34
N THR A 252 20.40 27.75 0.75
CA THR A 252 20.21 29.17 1.00
C THR A 252 21.55 29.85 1.30
N LEU A 253 22.44 29.21 2.05
CA LEU A 253 23.80 29.69 2.34
C LEU A 253 24.67 29.66 1.07
N LEU A 254 24.57 28.66 0.23
CA LEU A 254 25.26 28.60 -1.04
C LEU A 254 24.81 29.74 -1.97
N ALA A 255 23.50 29.95 -2.10
CA ALA A 255 22.95 31.05 -2.88
C ALA A 255 23.41 32.41 -2.34
N ALA A 256 23.35 32.62 -1.02
CA ALA A 256 23.84 33.84 -0.37
C ALA A 256 25.36 34.03 -0.55
N GLY A 257 26.13 32.93 -0.48
CA GLY A 257 27.58 32.94 -0.72
C GLY A 257 27.94 33.33 -2.15
N VAL A 258 27.24 32.80 -3.14
CA VAL A 258 27.46 33.15 -4.58
C VAL A 258 27.10 34.61 -4.87
N ILE A 259 25.97 35.09 -4.27
CA ILE A 259 25.55 36.49 -4.40
C ILE A 259 26.58 37.42 -3.72
N GLY A 260 27.05 37.06 -2.53
CA GLY A 260 28.04 37.82 -1.78
C GLY A 260 29.40 37.94 -2.55
N LEU A 261 29.87 36.85 -3.14
CA LEU A 261 31.09 36.85 -3.98
C LEU A 261 30.92 37.68 -5.23
N GLY A 262 29.76 37.66 -5.90
CA GLY A 262 29.44 38.49 -7.04
C GLY A 262 29.45 40.00 -6.72
N ALA A 263 28.90 40.38 -5.56
CA ALA A 263 28.87 41.75 -5.09
C ALA A 263 30.27 42.27 -4.69
N ALA A 264 31.08 41.41 -4.04
CA ALA A 264 32.46 41.73 -3.68
C ALA A 264 33.39 41.99 -4.91
N ARG A 265 33.14 41.23 -5.96
CA ARG A 265 33.89 41.39 -7.22
C ARG A 265 33.58 42.65 -7.98
N ARG A 266 32.33 43.17 -7.91
CA ARG A 266 31.89 44.43 -8.51
C ARG A 266 32.46 45.68 -7.82
N ARG A 267 32.85 45.58 -6.55
CA ARG A 267 33.43 46.71 -5.81
C ARG A 267 34.94 46.89 -6.01
N ARG A 268 35.61 45.95 -6.68
CA ARG A 268 37.05 45.97 -6.92
C ARG A 268 37.43 46.27 -8.37
N GLY A 269 36.51 46.48 -9.26
CA GLY A 269 36.68 46.97 -10.62
C GLY A 269 36.18 48.41 -10.72
#